data_df3efab88ada067cfaf014032bf8e043
#
_entry.id   df3efab88ada067cfaf014032bf8e043
#
_cell.length_a   1.000
_cell.length_b   1.000
_cell.length_c   1.000
_cell.angle_alpha   90.00
_cell.angle_beta   90.00
_cell.angle_gamma   90.00
#
_symmetry.space_group_name_H-M   'P 1'
#
loop_
_entity.id
_entity.type
_entity.pdbx_description
1 polymer ?
#
loop_
_entity_poly.entity_id
_entity_poly.type
_entity_poly.pdbx_seq_one_letter_code
_entity_poly.pdbx_strand_id
1 'polypeptide(L)'
;MNATKSTPVAMKRRLVAVVLDEKSIGRSNPDVEHERQVAIYDLLEQNSFAPLGHDDGPYTLHLSINGNRLVFDIRREDDTPVVAHLFSLSPLRRIVKDYYMICDSYYQAIRTATPDRIEAIDMGRRGIHDEGSRTLQELSLIHI
;
A
#
# COMPACT_ATOMS: atom_id res chain seq x y z
N MET A 1 -12.99 35.58 15.20
CA MET A 1 -12.66 35.21 14.27
C MET A 1 -11.89 34.22 14.13
N ASN A 2 -12.16 33.32 13.75
CA ASN A 2 -11.49 32.28 13.62
C ASN A 2 -11.12 32.02 12.36
N ALA A 3 -10.05 32.34 12.03
CA ALA A 3 -9.50 31.84 10.89
C ALA A 3 -9.41 30.37 10.97
N THR A 4 -10.32 29.68 10.46
CA THR A 4 -10.14 28.31 10.18
C THR A 4 -8.96 28.20 9.25
N LYS A 5 -7.88 27.69 9.73
CA LYS A 5 -6.77 27.34 8.88
C LYS A 5 -7.24 26.31 7.89
N SER A 6 -7.34 26.69 6.64
CA SER A 6 -7.63 25.75 5.60
C SER A 6 -6.47 24.74 5.49
N THR A 7 -6.76 23.49 5.50
CA THR A 7 -5.76 22.42 5.27
C THR A 7 -5.18 22.58 3.86
N PRO A 8 -3.87 22.55 3.70
CA PRO A 8 -3.25 22.59 2.38
C PRO A 8 -3.77 21.47 1.48
N VAL A 9 -3.88 21.72 0.19
CA VAL A 9 -4.37 20.74 -0.78
C VAL A 9 -3.57 19.43 -0.71
N ALA A 10 -2.25 19.53 -0.55
CA ALA A 10 -1.41 18.36 -0.42
C ALA A 10 -1.80 17.47 0.76
N MET A 11 -2.21 18.07 1.89
CA MET A 11 -2.65 17.32 3.06
C MET A 11 -4.06 16.74 2.87
N LYS A 12 -4.92 17.39 2.11
CA LYS A 12 -6.26 16.88 1.82
C LYS A 12 -6.25 15.63 0.95
N ARG A 13 -5.15 15.37 0.26
CA ARG A 13 -4.98 14.22 -0.62
C ARG A 13 -3.82 13.37 -0.13
N ARG A 14 -3.74 13.14 1.15
CA ARG A 14 -2.63 12.44 1.77
C ARG A 14 -3.10 11.37 2.74
N LEU A 15 -2.39 10.25 2.72
CA LEU A 15 -2.53 9.18 3.70
C LEU A 15 -1.55 9.46 4.84
N VAL A 16 -2.04 9.49 6.07
CA VAL A 16 -1.22 9.77 7.26
C VAL A 16 -1.08 8.58 8.20
N ALA A 17 -1.86 7.54 8.02
CA ALA A 17 -1.74 6.32 8.82
C ALA A 17 -2.28 5.10 8.06
N VAL A 18 -1.65 3.96 8.27
CA VAL A 18 -2.12 2.66 7.81
C VAL A 18 -2.22 1.76 9.03
N VAL A 19 -3.39 1.22 9.28
CA VAL A 19 -3.66 0.31 10.39
C VAL A 19 -4.00 -1.06 9.83
N LEU A 20 -3.23 -2.07 10.21
CA LEU A 20 -3.46 -3.45 9.79
C LEU A 20 -4.25 -4.18 10.87
N ASP A 21 -5.35 -4.84 10.47
CA ASP A 21 -6.10 -5.67 11.39
C ASP A 21 -5.36 -6.99 11.61
N GLU A 22 -4.71 -7.12 12.76
CA GLU A 22 -3.89 -8.28 13.09
C GLU A 22 -4.68 -9.57 13.12
N LYS A 23 -5.95 -9.52 13.47
CA LYS A 23 -6.79 -10.72 13.55
C LYS A 23 -7.04 -11.35 12.20
N SER A 24 -7.27 -10.53 11.16
CA SER A 24 -7.59 -11.03 9.83
C SER A 24 -6.37 -11.16 8.93
N ILE A 25 -5.40 -10.25 9.05
CA ILE A 25 -4.18 -10.28 8.24
C ILE A 25 -3.17 -11.25 8.82
N GLY A 26 -3.16 -11.35 10.14
CA GLY A 26 -2.23 -12.23 10.85
C GLY A 26 -0.84 -11.62 11.01
N ARG A 27 -0.11 -12.14 11.97
CA ARG A 27 1.30 -11.82 12.14
C ARG A 27 2.14 -12.84 11.40
N SER A 28 3.27 -12.40 10.90
CA SER A 28 4.25 -13.26 10.26
C SER A 28 5.52 -13.32 11.14
N ASN A 29 6.62 -13.82 10.58
CA ASN A 29 7.89 -13.84 11.30
C ASN A 29 8.42 -12.41 11.52
N PRO A 30 9.39 -12.21 12.44
CA PRO A 30 9.91 -10.87 12.74
C PRO A 30 10.46 -10.12 11.54
N ASP A 31 11.06 -10.81 10.57
CA ASP A 31 11.62 -10.18 9.38
C ASP A 31 10.51 -9.59 8.51
N VAL A 32 9.42 -10.33 8.30
CA VAL A 32 8.27 -9.87 7.52
C VAL A 32 7.56 -8.71 8.24
N GLU A 33 7.42 -8.80 9.57
CA GLU A 33 6.83 -7.73 10.36
C GLU A 33 7.64 -6.44 10.24
N HIS A 34 8.97 -6.55 10.27
CA HIS A 34 9.85 -5.41 10.09
C HIS A 34 9.70 -4.80 8.70
N GLU A 35 9.65 -5.63 7.65
CA GLU A 35 9.46 -5.18 6.28
C GLU A 35 8.12 -4.46 6.10
N ARG A 36 7.06 -4.95 6.71
CA ARG A 36 5.74 -4.29 6.69
C ARG A 36 5.82 -2.89 7.29
N GLN A 37 6.50 -2.75 8.42
CA GLN A 37 6.64 -1.46 9.09
C GLN A 37 7.46 -0.47 8.30
N VAL A 38 8.54 -0.93 7.68
CA VAL A 38 9.38 -0.11 6.80
C VAL A 38 8.58 0.37 5.59
N ALA A 39 7.82 -0.54 4.97
CA ALA A 39 6.99 -0.20 3.82
C ALA A 39 5.93 0.86 4.16
N ILE A 40 5.28 0.72 5.32
CA ILE A 40 4.30 1.69 5.79
C ILE A 40 4.97 3.04 6.07
N TYR A 41 6.10 3.04 6.73
CA TYR A 41 6.86 4.25 7.02
C TYR A 41 7.22 5.00 5.73
N ASP A 42 7.78 4.29 4.76
CA ASP A 42 8.18 4.88 3.48
C ASP A 42 6.97 5.44 2.73
N LEU A 43 5.85 4.72 2.75
CA LEU A 43 4.62 5.18 2.11
C LEU A 43 4.12 6.47 2.75
N LEU A 44 4.15 6.55 4.07
CA LEU A 44 3.62 7.71 4.79
C LEU A 44 4.51 8.96 4.66
N GLU A 45 5.79 8.78 4.38
CA GLU A 45 6.67 9.93 4.20
C GLU A 45 6.31 10.77 2.99
N GLN A 46 5.96 10.12 1.89
CA GLN A 46 5.59 10.82 0.67
C GLN A 46 4.55 10.01 -0.08
N ASN A 47 3.35 10.53 -0.17
CA ASN A 47 2.27 9.88 -0.90
C ASN A 47 1.26 10.88 -1.42
N SER A 48 0.44 10.43 -2.37
CA SER A 48 -0.77 11.09 -2.81
C SER A 48 -1.88 10.06 -2.71
N PHE A 49 -2.96 10.37 -2.02
CA PHE A 49 -4.00 9.41 -1.75
C PHE A 49 -5.34 10.12 -1.60
N ALA A 50 -6.28 9.80 -2.48
CA ALA A 50 -7.64 10.32 -2.40
C ALA A 50 -8.63 9.32 -2.99
N PRO A 51 -9.64 8.87 -2.22
CA PRO A 51 -10.72 8.08 -2.79
C PRO A 51 -11.48 8.87 -3.85
N LEU A 52 -12.01 8.20 -4.86
CA LEU A 52 -12.72 8.85 -5.93
C LEU A 52 -13.91 9.66 -5.39
N GLY A 53 -13.97 10.93 -5.76
CA GLY A 53 -15.01 11.84 -5.28
C GLY A 53 -14.76 12.46 -3.91
N HIS A 54 -13.61 12.19 -3.31
CA HIS A 54 -13.22 12.73 -2.01
C HIS A 54 -11.87 13.43 -2.08
N ASP A 55 -11.78 14.63 -1.51
CA ASP A 55 -10.53 15.39 -1.49
C ASP A 55 -10.35 16.15 -0.16
N ASP A 56 -11.01 15.68 0.88
CA ASP A 56 -11.07 16.35 2.18
C ASP A 56 -10.30 15.59 3.28
N GLY A 57 -9.20 14.97 2.92
CA GLY A 57 -8.29 14.35 3.88
C GLY A 57 -7.65 15.34 4.85
N PRO A 58 -6.64 14.94 5.58
CA PRO A 58 -5.89 13.70 5.44
C PRO A 58 -6.68 12.44 5.84
N TYR A 59 -6.21 11.30 5.33
CA TYR A 59 -6.92 10.04 5.48
C TYR A 59 -6.13 9.03 6.29
N THR A 60 -6.84 8.10 6.92
CA THR A 60 -6.29 6.88 7.49
C THR A 60 -6.88 5.68 6.75
N LEU A 61 -6.07 4.67 6.52
CA LEU A 61 -6.47 3.44 5.85
C LEU A 61 -6.42 2.29 6.84
N HIS A 62 -7.55 1.66 7.08
CA HIS A 62 -7.64 0.44 7.88
C HIS A 62 -7.79 -0.74 6.93
N LEU A 63 -6.80 -1.63 6.94
CA LEU A 63 -6.77 -2.81 6.08
C LEU A 63 -7.17 -4.05 6.87
N SER A 64 -8.06 -4.83 6.30
CA SER A 64 -8.43 -6.14 6.84
C SER A 64 -8.73 -7.12 5.72
N ILE A 65 -8.80 -8.39 6.06
CA ILE A 65 -9.16 -9.45 5.13
C ILE A 65 -10.43 -10.12 5.63
N ASN A 66 -11.42 -10.24 4.76
CA ASN A 66 -12.66 -10.92 5.06
C ASN A 66 -12.88 -12.03 4.02
N GLY A 67 -12.56 -13.26 4.39
CA GLY A 67 -12.57 -14.38 3.46
C GLY A 67 -11.54 -14.18 2.34
N ASN A 68 -11.99 -14.14 1.10
CA ASN A 68 -11.13 -13.89 -0.06
C ASN A 68 -11.18 -12.43 -0.51
N ARG A 69 -11.56 -11.52 0.38
CA ARG A 69 -11.71 -10.11 0.05
C ARG A 69 -10.77 -9.26 0.88
N LEU A 70 -10.19 -8.26 0.25
CA LEU A 70 -9.45 -7.21 0.93
C LEU A 70 -10.41 -6.06 1.21
N VAL A 71 -10.37 -5.55 2.44
CA VAL A 71 -11.21 -4.45 2.87
C VAL A 71 -10.35 -3.20 3.07
N PHE A 72 -10.68 -2.15 2.32
CA PHE A 72 -10.10 -0.82 2.50
C PHE A 72 -11.14 0.02 3.22
N ASP A 73 -10.96 0.20 4.53
CA ASP A 73 -11.80 1.09 5.32
C ASP A 73 -11.07 2.42 5.47
N ILE A 74 -11.54 3.43 4.74
CA ILE A 74 -10.88 4.72 4.67
C ILE A 74 -11.61 5.69 5.56
N ARG A 75 -10.87 6.34 6.44
CA ARG A 75 -11.39 7.28 7.41
C ARG A 75 -10.58 8.57 7.37
N ARG A 76 -11.14 9.63 7.94
CA ARG A 76 -10.39 10.85 8.21
C ARG A 76 -9.48 10.65 9.41
N GLU A 77 -8.59 11.59 9.63
CA GLU A 77 -7.64 11.53 10.76
C GLU A 77 -8.33 11.43 12.11
N ASP A 78 -9.52 12.03 12.25
CA ASP A 78 -10.32 11.96 13.46
C ASP A 78 -11.17 10.69 13.57
N ASP A 79 -10.93 9.72 12.70
CA ASP A 79 -11.62 8.44 12.62
C ASP A 79 -13.04 8.50 12.05
N THR A 80 -13.45 9.63 11.51
CA THR A 80 -14.74 9.76 10.83
C THR A 80 -14.73 8.92 9.54
N PRO A 81 -15.70 8.02 9.34
CA PRO A 81 -15.75 7.19 8.14
C PRO A 81 -15.91 8.02 6.86
N VAL A 82 -15.18 7.65 5.82
CA VAL A 82 -15.27 8.26 4.50
C VAL A 82 -15.91 7.29 3.52
N VAL A 83 -15.25 6.15 3.30
CA VAL A 83 -15.72 5.13 2.36
C VAL A 83 -15.04 3.81 2.68
N ALA A 84 -15.72 2.71 2.42
CA ALA A 84 -15.14 1.38 2.54
C ALA A 84 -15.28 0.65 1.19
N HIS A 85 -14.20 0.01 0.77
CA HIS A 85 -14.18 -0.79 -0.45
C HIS A 85 -13.84 -2.23 -0.10
N LEU A 86 -14.61 -3.16 -0.66
CA LEU A 86 -14.33 -4.58 -0.58
C LEU A 86 -14.06 -5.08 -1.99
N PHE A 87 -12.93 -5.72 -2.20
CA PHE A 87 -12.62 -6.31 -3.49
C PHE A 87 -11.88 -7.63 -3.35
N SER A 88 -12.02 -8.47 -4.38
CA SER A 88 -11.41 -9.80 -4.38
C SER A 88 -9.89 -9.73 -4.37
N LEU A 89 -9.25 -10.61 -3.62
CA LEU A 89 -7.80 -10.77 -3.65
C LEU A 89 -7.33 -11.51 -4.90
N SER A 90 -8.24 -12.19 -5.61
CA SER A 90 -7.86 -13.06 -6.74
C SER A 90 -7.02 -12.36 -7.81
N PRO A 91 -7.34 -11.13 -8.26
CA PRO A 91 -6.51 -10.45 -9.26
C PRO A 91 -5.10 -10.13 -8.77
N LEU A 92 -4.91 -10.03 -7.45
CA LEU A 92 -3.62 -9.67 -6.86
C LEU A 92 -2.76 -10.87 -6.52
N ARG A 93 -3.33 -12.08 -6.42
CA ARG A 93 -2.61 -13.27 -5.96
C ARG A 93 -1.41 -13.61 -6.83
N ARG A 94 -1.58 -13.60 -8.15
CA ARG A 94 -0.49 -13.86 -9.08
C ARG A 94 0.61 -12.80 -8.96
N ILE A 95 0.20 -11.54 -8.89
CA ILE A 95 1.13 -10.41 -8.80
C ILE A 95 1.95 -10.51 -7.52
N VAL A 96 1.32 -10.79 -6.38
CA VAL A 96 2.00 -10.95 -5.09
C VAL A 96 2.95 -12.14 -5.13
N LYS A 97 2.53 -13.27 -5.68
CA LYS A 97 3.37 -14.45 -5.82
C LYS A 97 4.61 -14.16 -6.67
N ASP A 98 4.41 -13.54 -7.82
CA ASP A 98 5.50 -13.19 -8.73
C ASP A 98 6.47 -12.17 -8.08
N TYR A 99 5.92 -11.23 -7.32
CA TYR A 99 6.73 -10.25 -6.59
C TYR A 99 7.64 -10.93 -5.56
N TYR A 100 7.10 -11.84 -4.76
CA TYR A 100 7.92 -12.56 -3.78
C TYR A 100 8.97 -13.44 -4.44
N MET A 101 8.66 -14.06 -5.56
CA MET A 101 9.62 -14.88 -6.29
C MET A 101 10.79 -14.04 -6.81
N ILE A 102 10.52 -12.85 -7.34
CA ILE A 102 11.59 -11.99 -7.85
C ILE A 102 12.39 -11.35 -6.72
N CYS A 103 11.77 -11.09 -5.57
CA CYS A 103 12.50 -10.65 -4.37
C CYS A 103 13.50 -11.70 -3.91
N ASP A 104 13.11 -12.97 -3.88
CA ASP A 104 14.03 -14.05 -3.55
C ASP A 104 15.18 -14.13 -4.55
N SER A 105 14.91 -13.98 -5.82
CA SER A 105 15.94 -13.95 -6.87
C SER A 105 16.90 -12.78 -6.66
N TYR A 106 16.40 -11.63 -6.26
CA TYR A 106 17.22 -10.46 -5.96
C TYR A 106 18.15 -10.73 -4.79
N TYR A 107 17.63 -11.27 -3.68
CA TYR A 107 18.45 -11.56 -2.49
C TYR A 107 19.53 -12.61 -2.77
N GLN A 108 19.26 -13.58 -3.61
CA GLN A 108 20.25 -14.55 -4.02
C GLN A 108 21.30 -13.92 -4.96
N ALA A 109 20.85 -13.08 -5.87
CA ALA A 109 21.73 -12.46 -6.87
C ALA A 109 22.74 -11.47 -6.28
N ILE A 110 22.38 -10.71 -5.25
CA ILE A 110 23.29 -9.75 -4.63
C ILE A 110 24.53 -10.39 -4.03
N ARG A 111 24.51 -11.70 -3.80
CA ARG A 111 25.65 -12.43 -3.23
C ARG A 111 26.63 -12.92 -4.29
N THR A 112 26.17 -13.24 -5.49
CA THR A 112 26.96 -13.98 -6.46
C THR A 112 26.86 -13.46 -7.89
N ALA A 113 25.90 -12.63 -8.21
CA ALA A 113 25.67 -12.18 -9.59
C ALA A 113 26.47 -10.92 -9.94
N THR A 114 26.60 -10.67 -11.25
CA THR A 114 27.20 -9.44 -11.75
C THR A 114 26.27 -8.25 -11.51
N PRO A 115 26.81 -7.02 -11.44
CA PRO A 115 25.97 -5.82 -11.29
C PRO A 115 24.87 -5.68 -12.34
N ASP A 116 25.15 -6.04 -13.59
CA ASP A 116 24.16 -5.98 -14.67
C ASP A 116 22.98 -6.91 -14.44
N ARG A 117 23.24 -8.11 -13.92
CA ARG A 117 22.19 -9.07 -13.61
C ARG A 117 21.36 -8.62 -12.40
N ILE A 118 21.99 -8.05 -11.41
CA ILE A 118 21.30 -7.51 -10.23
C ILE A 118 20.36 -6.38 -10.67
N GLU A 119 20.84 -5.49 -11.52
CA GLU A 119 20.03 -4.39 -12.05
C GLU A 119 18.83 -4.90 -12.85
N ALA A 120 19.02 -5.91 -13.69
CA ALA A 120 17.95 -6.51 -14.48
C ALA A 120 16.86 -7.12 -13.59
N ILE A 121 17.25 -7.81 -12.53
CA ILE A 121 16.31 -8.38 -11.55
C ILE A 121 15.56 -7.26 -10.81
N ASP A 122 16.25 -6.21 -10.41
CA ASP A 122 15.64 -5.08 -9.73
C ASP A 122 14.64 -4.34 -10.63
N MET A 123 14.93 -4.19 -11.90
CA MET A 123 13.99 -3.62 -12.86
C MET A 123 12.74 -4.49 -13.00
N GLY A 124 12.89 -5.81 -13.03
CA GLY A 124 11.76 -6.74 -13.04
C GLY A 124 10.90 -6.62 -11.79
N ARG A 125 11.53 -6.49 -10.63
CA ARG A 125 10.84 -6.28 -9.35
C ARG A 125 10.00 -5.00 -9.36
N ARG A 126 10.57 -3.91 -9.85
CA ARG A 126 9.86 -2.63 -9.97
C ARG A 126 8.68 -2.73 -10.92
N GLY A 127 8.83 -3.43 -12.04
CA GLY A 127 7.74 -3.64 -12.99
C GLY A 127 6.55 -4.38 -12.39
N ILE A 128 6.81 -5.42 -11.62
CA ILE A 128 5.75 -6.18 -10.93
C ILE A 128 5.08 -5.31 -9.85
N HIS A 129 5.87 -4.55 -9.12
CA HIS A 129 5.35 -3.62 -8.13
C HIS A 129 4.42 -2.59 -8.78
N ASP A 130 4.80 -2.02 -9.91
CA ASP A 130 4.00 -1.04 -10.63
C ASP A 130 2.71 -1.64 -11.18
N GLU A 131 2.77 -2.90 -11.65
CA GLU A 131 1.57 -3.63 -12.09
C GLU A 131 0.59 -3.82 -10.92
N GLY A 132 1.09 -4.19 -9.76
CA GLY A 132 0.29 -4.35 -8.55
C GLY A 132 -0.36 -3.04 -8.12
N SER A 133 0.38 -1.96 -8.16
CA SER A 133 -0.12 -0.63 -7.80
C SER A 133 -1.23 -0.18 -8.74
N ARG A 134 -1.08 -0.38 -10.05
CA ARG A 134 -2.12 -0.05 -11.02
C ARG A 134 -3.38 -0.90 -10.82
N THR A 135 -3.22 -2.18 -10.56
CA THR A 135 -4.33 -3.09 -10.31
C THR A 135 -5.11 -2.66 -9.05
N LEU A 136 -4.40 -2.33 -7.98
CA LEU A 136 -5.03 -1.81 -6.77
C LEU A 136 -5.78 -0.51 -7.01
N GLN A 137 -5.20 0.39 -7.78
CA GLN A 137 -5.80 1.67 -8.11
C GLN A 137 -7.11 1.49 -8.88
N GLU A 138 -7.12 0.58 -9.85
CA GLU A 138 -8.31 0.27 -10.63
C GLU A 138 -9.40 -0.40 -9.79
N LEU A 139 -9.03 -1.35 -8.94
CA LEU A 139 -9.98 -2.10 -8.12
C LEU A 139 -10.58 -1.24 -7.00
N SER A 140 -9.80 -0.38 -6.41
CA SER A 140 -10.21 0.39 -5.23
C SER A 140 -10.82 1.74 -5.57
N LEU A 141 -10.67 2.22 -6.79
CA LEU A 141 -11.09 3.56 -7.19
C LEU A 141 -10.46 4.65 -6.31
N ILE A 142 -9.21 4.43 -5.92
CA ILE A 142 -8.44 5.37 -5.13
C ILE A 142 -7.37 5.98 -6.02
N HIS A 143 -7.23 7.28 -5.97
CA HIS A 143 -6.11 7.95 -6.61
C HIS A 143 -4.89 7.86 -5.70
N ILE A 144 -3.89 7.18 -6.18
CA ILE A 144 -2.66 6.94 -5.42
C ILE A 144 -1.48 7.59 -6.11
#